data_0063ade7b807dd6289b74755142f5e40
#
_entry.id   0063ade7b807dd6289b74755142f5e40
#
_cell.length_a   1.000
_cell.length_b   1.000
_cell.length_c   1.000
_cell.angle_alpha   90.00
_cell.angle_beta   90.00
_cell.angle_gamma   90.00
#
_symmetry.space_group_name_H-M   'P 1'
#
loop_
_entity.id
_entity.type
_entity.pdbx_description
1 polymer ?
#
loop_
_entity_poly.entity_id
_entity_poly.type
_entity_poly.pdbx_seq_one_letter_code
_entity_poly.pdbx_strand_id
1 'polypeptide(L)'
;MAYTYRFIDCNENIIYVGYTGQSMAKRIGQHFEKGHLPKKCYKSIARIECIKWETKSDDQVMEVYYINKYHPIYNKLDKQNDHLNIQVTDEKEWEVYQVIKKPNTKYEAEGGVLTWILWGALAYAIFEFLFLK
;
A
#
# COMPACT_ATOMS: atom_id res chain seq x y z
N MET A 1 9.05 -10.75 -12.75
CA MET A 1 8.88 -10.34 -11.34
C MET A 1 7.48 -9.79 -11.15
N ALA A 2 6.94 -10.00 -9.97
CA ALA A 2 5.59 -9.58 -9.67
C ALA A 2 5.54 -8.90 -8.30
N TYR A 3 4.55 -8.06 -8.08
CA TYR A 3 4.40 -7.29 -6.86
C TYR A 3 2.96 -7.36 -6.37
N THR A 4 2.78 -7.65 -5.10
CA THR A 4 1.54 -7.37 -4.38
C THR A 4 1.71 -5.99 -3.72
N TYR A 5 0.75 -5.11 -3.88
CA TYR A 5 0.82 -3.78 -3.28
C TYR A 5 -0.46 -3.47 -2.52
N ARG A 6 -0.36 -2.53 -1.60
CA ARG A 6 -1.51 -2.08 -0.83
C ARG A 6 -1.50 -0.57 -0.66
N PHE A 7 -2.69 0.01 -0.61
CA PHE A 7 -2.91 1.41 -0.33
C PHE A 7 -3.35 1.57 1.12
N ILE A 8 -2.71 2.47 1.84
CA ILE A 8 -2.96 2.72 3.26
C ILE A 8 -3.33 4.19 3.42
N ASP A 9 -4.41 4.45 4.18
CA ASP A 9 -4.87 5.81 4.44
C ASP A 9 -4.15 6.46 5.63
N CYS A 10 -4.52 7.71 5.95
CA CYS A 10 -3.91 8.45 7.07
C CYS A 10 -4.19 7.84 8.43
N ASN A 11 -5.20 7.00 8.55
CA ASN A 11 -5.58 6.33 9.79
C ASN A 11 -5.02 4.91 9.90
N GLU A 12 -4.04 4.55 9.06
CA GLU A 12 -3.43 3.23 9.02
C GLU A 12 -4.38 2.12 8.55
N ASN A 13 -5.47 2.45 7.88
CA ASN A 13 -6.37 1.46 7.31
C ASN A 13 -5.86 1.01 5.94
N ILE A 14 -5.85 -0.29 5.72
CA ILE A 14 -5.54 -0.86 4.39
C ILE A 14 -6.82 -0.79 3.57
N ILE A 15 -6.83 0.09 2.55
CA ILE A 15 -8.03 0.40 1.78
C ILE A 15 -8.11 -0.32 0.44
N TYR A 16 -7.01 -0.85 -0.03
CA TYR A 16 -6.96 -1.60 -1.29
C TYR A 16 -5.73 -2.49 -1.34
N VAL A 17 -5.89 -3.69 -1.90
CA VAL A 17 -4.80 -4.62 -2.22
C VAL A 17 -4.90 -4.97 -3.70
N GLY A 18 -3.77 -4.93 -4.39
CA GLY A 18 -3.68 -5.28 -5.80
C GLY A 18 -2.42 -6.06 -6.11
N TYR A 19 -2.32 -6.49 -7.36
CA TYR A 19 -1.12 -7.15 -7.84
C TYR A 19 -0.74 -6.62 -9.22
N THR A 20 0.52 -6.81 -9.58
CA THR A 20 0.99 -6.44 -10.91
C THR A 20 2.17 -7.32 -11.34
N GLY A 21 2.17 -7.70 -12.61
CA GLY A 21 3.33 -8.32 -13.25
C GLY A 21 4.26 -7.29 -13.91
N GLN A 22 3.96 -6.00 -13.76
CA GLN A 22 4.74 -4.89 -14.28
C GLN A 22 5.56 -4.26 -13.16
N SER A 23 6.39 -3.26 -13.50
CA SER A 23 7.06 -2.47 -12.47
C SER A 23 6.04 -1.71 -11.62
N MET A 24 6.38 -1.46 -10.36
CA MET A 24 5.53 -0.67 -9.48
C MET A 24 5.30 0.74 -10.02
N ALA A 25 6.33 1.37 -10.55
CA ALA A 25 6.21 2.72 -11.12
C ALA A 25 5.18 2.77 -12.25
N LYS A 26 5.20 1.79 -13.14
CA LYS A 26 4.26 1.72 -14.26
C LYS A 26 2.83 1.47 -13.75
N ARG A 27 2.67 0.53 -12.83
CA ARG A 27 1.33 0.19 -12.30
C ARG A 27 0.72 1.34 -11.51
N ILE A 28 1.49 1.96 -10.64
CA ILE A 28 1.00 3.09 -9.84
C ILE A 28 0.71 4.30 -10.75
N GLY A 29 1.55 4.54 -11.75
CA GLY A 29 1.26 5.56 -12.76
C GLY A 29 -0.06 5.33 -13.47
N GLN A 30 -0.36 4.09 -13.85
CA GLN A 30 -1.64 3.73 -14.45
C GLN A 30 -2.83 3.98 -13.51
N HIS A 31 -2.68 3.67 -12.23
CA HIS A 31 -3.73 3.96 -11.23
C HIS A 31 -4.06 5.45 -11.16
N PHE A 32 -3.04 6.29 -11.06
CA PHE A 32 -3.26 7.74 -10.91
C PHE A 32 -3.66 8.43 -12.22
N GLU A 33 -3.38 7.81 -13.37
CA GLU A 33 -3.72 8.37 -14.67
C GLU A 33 -5.10 7.90 -15.15
N LYS A 34 -5.35 6.58 -15.13
CA LYS A 34 -6.59 5.97 -15.63
C LYS A 34 -7.10 4.88 -14.70
N GLY A 35 -7.03 5.12 -13.40
CA GLY A 35 -7.39 4.13 -12.42
C GLY A 35 -8.88 3.78 -12.45
N HIS A 36 -9.17 2.52 -12.18
CA HIS A 36 -10.53 1.98 -12.13
C HIS A 36 -11.21 2.15 -10.78
N LEU A 37 -10.47 2.60 -9.77
CA LEU A 37 -11.00 2.82 -8.44
C LEU A 37 -11.65 4.21 -8.33
N PRO A 38 -12.55 4.42 -7.36
CA PRO A 38 -13.16 5.73 -7.15
C PRO A 38 -12.10 6.79 -6.82
N LYS A 39 -12.34 8.02 -7.23
CA LYS A 39 -11.45 9.16 -6.91
C LYS A 39 -11.23 9.30 -5.41
N LYS A 40 -12.24 9.00 -4.60
CA LYS A 40 -12.15 9.01 -3.14
C LYS A 40 -11.06 8.08 -2.63
N CYS A 41 -10.89 6.92 -3.25
CA CYS A 41 -9.81 6.00 -2.92
C CYS A 41 -8.44 6.67 -3.10
N TYR A 42 -8.19 7.18 -4.30
CA TYR A 42 -6.89 7.79 -4.61
C TYR A 42 -6.58 9.01 -3.74
N LYS A 43 -7.59 9.80 -3.41
CA LYS A 43 -7.44 10.96 -2.51
C LYS A 43 -7.14 10.56 -1.07
N SER A 44 -7.52 9.35 -0.68
CA SER A 44 -7.34 8.86 0.69
C SER A 44 -6.00 8.21 0.93
N ILE A 45 -5.22 7.93 -0.12
CA ILE A 45 -3.95 7.22 0.01
C ILE A 45 -2.93 8.09 0.73
N ALA A 46 -2.43 7.60 1.87
CA ALA A 46 -1.33 8.22 2.57
C ALA A 46 0.01 7.63 2.16
N ARG A 47 0.07 6.30 2.01
CA ARG A 47 1.27 5.64 1.51
C ARG A 47 0.92 4.37 0.75
N ILE A 48 1.87 3.91 -0.05
CA ILE A 48 1.78 2.69 -0.83
C ILE A 48 2.90 1.77 -0.38
N GLU A 49 2.56 0.52 -0.06
CA GLU A 49 3.53 -0.50 0.30
C GLU A 49 3.44 -1.66 -0.68
N CYS A 50 4.54 -2.37 -0.85
CA CYS A 50 4.57 -3.51 -1.78
C CYS A 50 5.44 -4.64 -1.25
N ILE A 51 5.20 -5.83 -1.80
CA ILE A 51 6.03 -7.01 -1.61
C ILE A 51 6.39 -7.53 -3.00
N LYS A 52 7.66 -7.83 -3.21
CA LYS A 52 8.15 -8.40 -4.46
C LYS A 52 8.10 -9.91 -4.41
N TRP A 53 7.57 -10.51 -5.46
CA TRP A 53 7.49 -11.96 -5.64
C TRP A 53 8.29 -12.38 -6.86
N GLU A 54 8.77 -13.63 -6.84
CA GLU A 54 9.52 -14.18 -7.96
C GLU A 54 8.62 -14.58 -9.13
N THR A 55 7.39 -15.00 -8.85
CA THR A 55 6.44 -15.46 -9.86
C THR A 55 5.11 -14.73 -9.78
N LYS A 56 4.40 -14.70 -10.90
CA LYS A 56 3.02 -14.18 -10.93
C LYS A 56 2.06 -15.04 -10.14
N SER A 57 2.29 -16.35 -10.08
CA SER A 57 1.43 -17.26 -9.33
C SER A 57 1.47 -16.96 -7.85
N ASP A 58 2.66 -16.72 -7.30
CA ASP A 58 2.80 -16.34 -5.89
C ASP A 58 2.08 -15.01 -5.60
N ASP A 59 2.23 -14.04 -6.49
CA ASP A 59 1.61 -12.74 -6.38
C ASP A 59 0.07 -12.86 -6.35
N GLN A 60 -0.50 -13.63 -7.28
CA GLN A 60 -1.95 -13.83 -7.36
C GLN A 60 -2.51 -14.52 -6.11
N VAL A 61 -1.82 -15.54 -5.61
CA VAL A 61 -2.21 -16.23 -4.39
C VAL A 61 -2.17 -15.28 -3.19
N MET A 62 -1.11 -14.48 -3.10
CA MET A 62 -0.94 -13.56 -1.99
C MET A 62 -1.90 -12.37 -2.07
N GLU A 63 -2.31 -11.94 -3.25
CA GLU A 63 -3.38 -10.94 -3.38
C GLU A 63 -4.66 -11.44 -2.69
N VAL A 64 -5.10 -12.65 -3.04
CA VAL A 64 -6.31 -13.24 -2.44
C VAL A 64 -6.14 -13.39 -0.93
N TYR A 65 -4.98 -13.87 -0.49
CA TYR A 65 -4.67 -14.01 0.93
C TYR A 65 -4.83 -12.68 1.69
N TYR A 66 -4.24 -11.62 1.18
CA TYR A 66 -4.29 -10.32 1.85
C TYR A 66 -5.66 -9.67 1.75
N ILE A 67 -6.40 -9.86 0.67
CA ILE A 67 -7.79 -9.41 0.58
C ILE A 67 -8.64 -10.10 1.65
N ASN A 68 -8.47 -11.41 1.84
CA ASN A 68 -9.18 -12.16 2.88
C ASN A 68 -8.77 -11.70 4.29
N LYS A 69 -7.50 -11.37 4.48
CA LYS A 69 -6.96 -10.96 5.79
C LYS A 69 -7.43 -9.57 6.19
N TYR A 70 -7.41 -8.62 5.27
CA TYR A 70 -7.63 -7.20 5.57
C TYR A 70 -9.03 -6.69 5.24
N HIS A 71 -9.76 -7.36 4.36
CA HIS A 71 -11.08 -6.92 3.87
C HIS A 71 -11.07 -5.45 3.42
N PRO A 72 -10.19 -5.05 2.46
CA PRO A 72 -10.07 -3.64 2.10
C PRO A 72 -11.35 -3.11 1.47
N ILE A 73 -11.73 -1.91 1.84
CA ILE A 73 -13.00 -1.31 1.45
C ILE A 73 -13.16 -1.15 -0.07
N TYR A 74 -12.07 -0.94 -0.79
CA TYR A 74 -12.13 -0.69 -2.24
C TYR A 74 -11.90 -1.92 -3.11
N ASN A 75 -11.69 -3.10 -2.52
CA ASN A 75 -11.65 -4.32 -3.28
C ASN A 75 -13.07 -4.79 -3.63
N LYS A 76 -13.21 -5.32 -4.85
CA LYS A 76 -14.51 -5.79 -5.33
C LYS A 76 -15.00 -6.98 -4.51
N LEU A 77 -16.33 -7.09 -4.37
CA LEU A 77 -16.97 -8.14 -3.59
C LEU A 77 -16.62 -9.55 -4.10
N ASP A 78 -16.50 -9.72 -5.40
CA ASP A 78 -16.14 -11.01 -5.99
C ASP A 78 -14.77 -11.49 -5.49
N LYS A 79 -13.80 -10.60 -5.41
CA LYS A 79 -12.48 -10.90 -4.87
C LYS A 79 -12.49 -11.09 -3.36
N GLN A 80 -13.33 -10.38 -2.64
CA GLN A 80 -13.47 -10.56 -1.20
C GLN A 80 -14.10 -11.90 -0.85
N ASN A 81 -14.90 -12.48 -1.76
CA ASN A 81 -15.53 -13.78 -1.59
C ASN A 81 -14.64 -14.94 -2.01
N ASP A 82 -13.53 -14.67 -2.68
CA ASP A 82 -12.53 -15.69 -2.96
C ASP A 82 -11.82 -16.10 -1.67
N HIS A 83 -11.74 -17.39 -1.43
CA HIS A 83 -11.10 -17.92 -0.23
C HIS A 83 -9.95 -18.84 -0.58
N LEU A 84 -8.84 -18.66 0.12
CA LEU A 84 -7.75 -19.62 0.06
C LEU A 84 -7.98 -20.73 1.08
N ASN A 85 -7.96 -21.97 0.58
CA ASN A 85 -7.96 -23.15 1.44
C ASN A 85 -6.55 -23.60 1.82
N ILE A 86 -5.54 -22.93 1.28
CA ILE A 86 -4.13 -23.20 1.57
C ILE A 86 -3.69 -22.30 2.73
N GLN A 87 -3.01 -22.90 3.68
CA GLN A 87 -2.44 -22.14 4.78
C GLN A 87 -1.14 -21.47 4.34
N VAL A 88 -1.06 -20.15 4.51
CA VAL A 88 0.14 -19.37 4.22
C VAL A 88 0.96 -19.27 5.50
N THR A 89 2.18 -19.82 5.47
CA THR A 89 3.08 -19.85 6.63
C THR A 89 4.21 -18.83 6.54
N ASP A 90 4.58 -18.41 5.33
CA ASP A 90 5.73 -17.53 5.10
C ASP A 90 5.24 -16.20 4.50
N GLU A 91 4.93 -15.25 5.36
CA GLU A 91 4.66 -13.88 4.92
C GLU A 91 5.95 -13.10 4.81
N LYS A 92 6.11 -12.38 3.71
CA LYS A 92 7.18 -11.39 3.57
C LYS A 92 6.75 -10.08 4.19
N GLU A 93 7.72 -9.29 4.62
CA GLU A 93 7.45 -7.95 5.15
C GLU A 93 7.07 -6.98 4.03
N TRP A 94 6.18 -6.05 4.34
CA TRP A 94 5.81 -4.98 3.43
C TRP A 94 6.90 -3.92 3.42
N GLU A 95 7.23 -3.46 2.22
CA GLU A 95 8.18 -2.36 2.02
C GLU A 95 7.44 -1.12 1.56
N VAL A 96 7.80 0.03 2.10
CA VAL A 96 7.22 1.30 1.67
C VAL A 96 7.70 1.61 0.25
N TYR A 97 6.75 1.75 -0.66
CA TYR A 97 7.04 2.16 -2.03
C TYR A 97 7.01 3.68 -2.17
N GLN A 98 5.96 4.33 -1.64
CA GLN A 98 5.77 5.76 -1.76
C GLN A 98 4.97 6.30 -0.58
N VAL A 99 5.41 7.43 -0.03
CA VAL A 99 4.66 8.19 0.97
C VAL A 99 4.04 9.39 0.28
N ILE A 100 2.73 9.53 0.38
CA ILE A 100 1.97 10.61 -0.25
C ILE A 100 1.55 11.64 0.79
N LYS A 101 1.09 11.17 1.97
CA LYS A 101 0.63 12.02 3.06
C LYS A 101 1.19 11.53 4.38
N LYS A 102 1.32 12.44 5.33
CA LYS A 102 1.70 12.07 6.70
C LYS A 102 0.57 11.30 7.37
N PRO A 103 0.88 10.26 8.16
CA PRO A 103 -0.15 9.57 8.91
C PRO A 103 -0.76 10.48 9.97
N ASN A 104 -2.05 10.28 10.25
CA ASN A 104 -2.71 10.92 11.38
C ASN A 104 -2.27 10.18 12.65
N THR A 105 -1.38 10.78 13.42
CA THR A 105 -0.92 10.21 14.68
C THR A 105 -1.47 11.02 15.85
N LYS A 106 -1.80 10.34 16.94
CA LYS A 106 -2.19 11.01 18.18
C LYS A 106 -1.10 11.94 18.71
N TYR A 107 0.13 11.75 18.26
CA TYR A 107 1.26 12.58 18.62
C TYR A 107 1.17 14.00 18.07
N GLU A 108 0.35 14.24 17.05
CA GLU A 108 0.12 15.59 16.54
C GLU A 108 -0.57 16.49 17.56
N ALA A 109 -1.40 15.90 18.42
CA ALA A 109 -2.10 16.64 19.47
C ALA A 109 -1.28 16.81 20.76
N GLU A 110 -0.33 15.93 21.04
CA GLU A 110 0.40 15.86 22.28
C GLU A 110 1.89 16.19 22.16
N GLY A 111 2.45 16.02 20.99
CA GLY A 111 3.90 16.00 20.79
C GLY A 111 4.57 17.33 20.46
N GLY A 112 3.82 18.38 20.32
CA GLY A 112 4.39 19.68 19.99
C GLY A 112 5.13 19.74 18.64
N VAL A 113 5.67 20.92 18.36
CA VAL A 113 6.30 21.24 17.07
C VAL A 113 7.52 20.37 16.76
N LEU A 114 8.22 19.91 17.78
CA LEU A 114 9.45 19.13 17.59
C LEU A 114 9.19 17.76 16.96
N THR A 115 8.13 17.08 17.37
CA THR A 115 7.75 15.78 16.81
C THR A 115 7.35 15.91 15.34
N TRP A 116 6.68 16.99 14.99
CA TRP A 116 6.33 17.31 13.63
C TRP A 116 7.55 17.49 12.74
N ILE A 117 8.53 18.23 13.20
CA ILE A 117 9.77 18.49 12.47
C ILE A 117 10.52 17.17 12.22
N LEU A 118 10.61 16.30 13.22
CA LEU A 118 11.28 15.01 13.09
C LEU A 118 10.58 14.10 12.10
N TRP A 119 9.25 14.01 12.14
CA TRP A 119 8.49 13.23 11.20
C TRP A 119 8.55 13.80 9.78
N GLY A 120 8.44 15.10 9.64
CA GLY A 120 8.56 15.77 8.36
C GLY A 120 9.94 15.58 7.74
N ALA A 121 10.99 15.72 8.54
CA ALA A 121 12.36 15.51 8.08
C ALA A 121 12.59 14.04 7.69
N LEU A 122 12.08 13.09 8.47
CA LEU A 122 12.22 11.67 8.16
C LEU A 122 11.47 11.29 6.88
N ALA A 123 10.24 11.73 6.72
CA ALA A 123 9.46 11.47 5.52
C ALA A 123 10.09 12.12 4.29
N TYR A 124 10.60 13.33 4.43
CA TYR A 124 11.29 14.04 3.36
C TYR A 124 12.62 13.36 2.98
N ALA A 125 13.39 12.92 3.96
CA ALA A 125 14.63 12.20 3.72
C ALA A 125 14.40 10.87 3.01
N ILE A 126 13.37 10.13 3.41
CA ILE A 126 12.97 8.89 2.74
C ILE A 126 12.53 9.19 1.31
N PHE A 127 11.74 10.21 1.11
CA PHE A 127 11.29 10.63 -0.22
C PHE A 127 12.47 10.98 -1.13
N GLU A 128 13.40 11.81 -0.65
CA GLU A 128 14.59 12.16 -1.42
C GLU A 128 15.46 10.93 -1.73
N PHE A 129 15.65 10.08 -0.75
CA PHE A 129 16.48 8.88 -0.93
C PHE A 129 15.88 7.93 -1.95
N LEU A 130 14.56 7.74 -1.96
CA LEU A 130 13.89 6.77 -2.82
C LEU A 130 13.53 7.32 -4.21
N PHE A 131 13.29 8.64 -4.33
CA PHE A 131 12.69 9.20 -5.55
C PHE A 131 13.51 10.26 -6.26
N LEU A 132 14.49 10.87 -5.62
CA LEU A 132 15.32 11.92 -6.22
C LEU A 132 16.74 11.47 -6.56
N LYS A 133 17.08 10.23 -6.30
CA LYS A 133 18.38 9.67 -6.71
C LYS A 133 18.24 8.66 -7.83
#